data_2011a9928ade3855874c18d2bcc81010
#
_entry.id   2011a9928ade3855874c18d2bcc81010
#
_cell.length_a   1.000
_cell.length_b   1.000
_cell.length_c   1.000
_cell.angle_alpha   90.00
_cell.angle_beta   90.00
_cell.angle_gamma   90.00
#
_symmetry.space_group_name_H-M   'P 1'
#
loop_
_entity.id
_entity.type
_entity.pdbx_description
1 polymer ?
#
loop_
_entity_poly.entity_id
_entity_poly.type
_entity_poly.pdbx_seq_one_letter_code
_entity_poly.pdbx_strand_id
1 'polypeptide(L)'
;MMLSRQNALRVLALLLVLLLFGTQMPGAWRDEAFRVSHLPWQLTKVAHFVTFAGIAFVARARPLRWSLLRVLGVALGLALLTEFLQRYASGRDASWVDVGIDMAGAALGLLLAKNRA
;
A
#
# COMPACT_ATOMS: atom_id res chain seq x y z
N MET A 1 21.34 7.04 -3.72
CA MET A 1 21.31 6.43 -5.07
C MET A 1 19.99 6.78 -5.74
N MET A 2 20.05 7.22 -6.98
CA MET A 2 18.86 7.64 -7.73
C MET A 2 18.42 6.51 -8.64
N LEU A 3 17.14 6.13 -8.56
CA LEU A 3 16.58 5.14 -9.47
C LEU A 3 16.37 5.75 -10.85
N SER A 4 16.56 4.95 -11.90
CA SER A 4 16.09 5.34 -13.22
C SER A 4 14.56 5.36 -13.22
N ARG A 5 13.97 6.11 -14.17
CA ARG A 5 12.52 6.14 -14.33
C ARG A 5 11.95 4.73 -14.48
N GLN A 6 12.60 3.91 -15.30
CA GLN A 6 12.14 2.54 -15.54
C GLN A 6 12.18 1.69 -14.27
N ASN A 7 13.26 1.80 -13.49
CA ASN A 7 13.36 1.06 -12.24
C ASN A 7 12.35 1.58 -11.20
N ALA A 8 12.12 2.89 -11.15
CA ALA A 8 11.10 3.44 -10.26
C ALA A 8 9.71 2.91 -10.63
N LEU A 9 9.38 2.82 -11.91
CA LEU A 9 8.10 2.24 -12.36
C LEU A 9 8.01 0.76 -12.02
N ARG A 10 9.12 0.01 -12.12
CA ARG A 10 9.14 -1.41 -11.73
C ARG A 10 8.90 -1.58 -10.24
N VAL A 11 9.53 -0.74 -9.42
CA VAL A 11 9.33 -0.78 -7.97
C VAL A 11 7.87 -0.45 -7.64
N LEU A 12 7.33 0.58 -8.29
CA LEU A 12 5.93 0.97 -8.09
C LEU A 12 4.99 -0.16 -8.47
N ALA A 13 5.22 -0.82 -9.62
CA ALA A 13 4.42 -1.95 -10.07
C ALA A 13 4.51 -3.11 -9.07
N LEU A 14 5.70 -3.41 -8.55
CA LEU A 14 5.89 -4.47 -7.57
C LEU A 14 5.12 -4.17 -6.28
N LEU A 15 5.17 -2.92 -5.82
CA LEU A 15 4.43 -2.52 -4.62
C LEU A 15 2.91 -2.65 -4.84
N LEU A 16 2.42 -2.32 -6.03
CA LEU A 16 1.00 -2.49 -6.36
C LEU A 16 0.60 -3.96 -6.37
N VAL A 17 1.45 -4.84 -6.95
CA VAL A 17 1.18 -6.28 -6.95
C VAL A 17 1.15 -6.82 -5.52
N LEU A 18 2.12 -6.42 -4.70
CA LEU A 18 2.15 -6.84 -3.30
C LEU A 18 0.92 -6.36 -2.53
N LEU A 19 0.50 -5.13 -2.79
CA LEU A 19 -0.72 -4.59 -2.17
C LEU A 19 -1.94 -5.42 -2.55
N LEU A 20 -2.15 -5.66 -3.84
CA LEU A 20 -3.31 -6.40 -4.32
C LEU A 20 -3.27 -7.85 -3.82
N PHE A 21 -2.13 -8.51 -3.89
CA PHE A 21 -2.00 -9.88 -3.40
C PHE A 21 -2.30 -9.96 -1.90
N GLY A 22 -1.68 -9.07 -1.11
CA GLY A 22 -1.84 -9.09 0.34
C GLY A 22 -3.24 -8.74 0.80
N THR A 23 -3.91 -7.79 0.13
CA THR A 23 -5.24 -7.35 0.52
C THR A 23 -6.34 -8.31 0.03
N GLN A 24 -6.09 -9.03 -1.08
CA GLN A 24 -7.11 -9.90 -1.68
C GLN A 24 -6.89 -11.39 -1.35
N MET A 25 -5.88 -11.71 -0.57
CA MET A 25 -5.66 -13.07 -0.10
C MET A 25 -6.89 -13.54 0.68
N PRO A 26 -7.45 -14.73 0.37
CA PRO A 26 -8.59 -15.25 1.14
C PRO A 26 -8.30 -15.28 2.64
N GLY A 27 -9.31 -14.96 3.45
CA GLY A 27 -9.15 -14.88 4.91
C GLY A 27 -8.63 -16.18 5.51
N ALA A 28 -9.10 -17.33 4.99
CA ALA A 28 -8.63 -18.64 5.45
C ALA A 28 -7.13 -18.84 5.22
N TRP A 29 -6.61 -18.38 4.07
CA TRP A 29 -5.19 -18.48 3.77
C TRP A 29 -4.37 -17.58 4.69
N ARG A 30 -4.86 -16.38 4.95
CA ARG A 30 -4.21 -15.44 5.87
C ARG A 30 -4.16 -16.01 7.28
N ASP A 31 -5.28 -16.55 7.75
CA ASP A 31 -5.37 -17.12 9.10
C ASP A 31 -4.42 -18.32 9.24
N GLU A 32 -4.33 -19.17 8.21
CA GLU A 32 -3.39 -20.30 8.20
C GLU A 32 -1.96 -19.82 8.24
N ALA A 33 -1.62 -18.78 7.47
CA ALA A 33 -0.27 -18.23 7.46
C ALA A 33 0.13 -17.70 8.84
N PHE A 34 -0.78 -17.00 9.52
CA PHE A 34 -0.50 -16.48 10.86
C PHE A 34 -0.42 -17.61 11.89
N ARG A 35 -1.25 -18.64 11.75
CA ARG A 35 -1.20 -19.80 12.66
C ARG A 35 0.14 -20.52 12.56
N VAL A 36 0.63 -20.73 11.33
CA VAL A 36 1.89 -21.46 11.09
C VAL A 36 3.10 -20.62 11.50
N SER A 37 3.10 -19.33 11.16
CA SER A 37 4.25 -18.46 11.40
C SER A 37 4.33 -17.91 12.81
N HIS A 38 3.24 -18.00 13.59
CA HIS A 38 3.12 -17.42 14.94
C HIS A 38 3.30 -15.88 14.95
N LEU A 39 3.13 -15.22 13.82
CA LEU A 39 3.23 -13.76 13.73
C LEU A 39 1.90 -13.13 14.17
N PRO A 40 1.94 -11.95 14.83
CA PRO A 40 0.71 -11.24 15.17
C PRO A 40 -0.03 -10.81 13.91
N TRP A 41 -1.36 -10.98 13.90
CA TRP A 41 -2.16 -10.58 12.76
C TRP A 41 -2.14 -9.07 12.51
N GLN A 42 -1.79 -8.27 13.53
CA GLN A 42 -1.60 -6.83 13.39
C GLN A 42 -0.51 -6.47 12.38
N LEU A 43 0.37 -7.41 12.05
CA LEU A 43 1.38 -7.20 11.02
C LEU A 43 0.76 -6.86 9.66
N THR A 44 -0.47 -7.33 9.38
CA THR A 44 -1.15 -6.93 8.14
C THR A 44 -1.35 -5.42 8.07
N LYS A 45 -1.70 -4.80 9.18
CA LYS A 45 -1.91 -3.34 9.24
C LYS A 45 -0.59 -2.60 9.03
N VAL A 46 0.49 -3.08 9.63
CA VAL A 46 1.83 -2.51 9.43
C VAL A 46 2.25 -2.66 7.96
N ALA A 47 1.99 -3.83 7.37
CA ALA A 47 2.33 -4.08 5.97
C ALA A 47 1.57 -3.13 5.03
N HIS A 48 0.27 -2.89 5.28
CA HIS A 48 -0.51 -1.91 4.52
C HIS A 48 0.08 -0.52 4.64
N PHE A 49 0.36 -0.08 5.87
CA PHE A 49 0.94 1.23 6.14
C PHE A 49 2.25 1.41 5.37
N VAL A 50 3.16 0.45 5.48
CA VAL A 50 4.48 0.50 4.84
C VAL A 50 4.34 0.48 3.32
N THR A 51 3.44 -0.34 2.78
CA THR A 51 3.23 -0.44 1.34
C THR A 51 2.72 0.88 0.77
N PHE A 52 1.74 1.50 1.41
CA PHE A 52 1.23 2.80 0.98
C PHE A 52 2.29 3.89 1.12
N ALA A 53 3.10 3.84 2.18
CA ALA A 53 4.21 4.77 2.33
C ALA A 53 5.22 4.61 1.18
N GLY A 54 5.55 3.37 0.82
CA GLY A 54 6.45 3.08 -0.29
C GLY A 54 5.90 3.56 -1.63
N ILE A 55 4.62 3.31 -1.90
CA ILE A 55 3.97 3.75 -3.14
C ILE A 55 4.02 5.28 -3.24
N ALA A 56 3.62 5.98 -2.18
CA ALA A 56 3.61 7.43 -2.17
C ALA A 56 5.01 8.01 -2.31
N PHE A 57 5.98 7.42 -1.62
CA PHE A 57 7.38 7.87 -1.70
C PHE A 57 7.93 7.73 -3.12
N VAL A 58 7.79 6.56 -3.73
CA VAL A 58 8.34 6.29 -5.07
C VAL A 58 7.64 7.16 -6.11
N ALA A 59 6.31 7.32 -6.01
CA ALA A 59 5.57 8.14 -6.97
C ALA A 59 5.93 9.62 -6.86
N ARG A 60 6.14 10.12 -5.65
CA ARG A 60 6.44 11.54 -5.42
C ARG A 60 7.91 11.88 -5.67
N ALA A 61 8.82 10.99 -5.31
CA ALA A 61 10.26 11.23 -5.42
C ALA A 61 10.71 11.21 -6.89
N ARG A 62 11.88 11.80 -7.15
CA ARG A 62 12.51 11.67 -8.47
C ARG A 62 12.81 10.21 -8.76
N PRO A 63 12.69 9.77 -10.01
CA PRO A 63 12.46 10.53 -11.23
C PRO A 63 10.98 10.74 -11.59
N LEU A 64 10.03 10.08 -10.91
CA LEU A 64 8.61 10.15 -11.30
C LEU A 64 7.98 11.51 -11.01
N ARG A 65 8.22 12.06 -9.85
CA ARG A 65 7.77 13.39 -9.43
C ARG A 65 6.27 13.65 -9.66
N TRP A 66 5.44 12.67 -9.33
CA TRP A 66 4.00 12.88 -9.41
C TRP A 66 3.58 14.01 -8.47
N SER A 67 2.57 14.79 -8.87
CA SER A 67 2.06 15.86 -8.03
C SER A 67 1.47 15.31 -6.73
N LEU A 68 1.45 16.14 -5.69
CA LEU A 68 0.84 15.78 -4.41
C LEU A 68 -0.60 15.32 -4.61
N LEU A 69 -1.37 16.08 -5.38
CA LEU A 69 -2.77 15.75 -5.61
C LEU A 69 -2.93 14.41 -6.32
N ARG A 70 -2.07 14.13 -7.30
CA ARG A 70 -2.09 12.85 -8.02
C ARG A 70 -1.76 11.69 -7.08
N VAL A 71 -0.74 11.83 -6.25
CA VAL A 71 -0.35 10.77 -5.30
C VAL A 71 -1.48 10.52 -4.31
N LEU A 72 -2.04 11.59 -3.73
CA LEU A 72 -3.14 11.45 -2.77
C LEU A 72 -4.38 10.83 -3.42
N GLY A 73 -4.70 11.25 -4.64
CA GLY A 73 -5.85 10.70 -5.36
C GLY A 73 -5.69 9.21 -5.68
N VAL A 74 -4.50 8.81 -6.13
CA VAL A 74 -4.21 7.40 -6.42
C VAL A 74 -4.23 6.59 -5.13
N ALA A 75 -3.61 7.09 -4.06
CA ALA A 75 -3.59 6.39 -2.78
C ALA A 75 -5.01 6.20 -2.23
N LEU A 76 -5.83 7.24 -2.26
CA LEU A 76 -7.21 7.13 -1.80
C LEU A 76 -8.01 6.17 -2.66
N GLY A 77 -7.86 6.24 -3.98
CA GLY A 77 -8.51 5.33 -4.91
C GLY A 77 -8.13 3.88 -4.63
N LEU A 78 -6.85 3.60 -4.41
CA LEU A 78 -6.37 2.26 -4.08
C LEU A 78 -6.91 1.80 -2.73
N ALA A 79 -6.91 2.67 -1.73
CA ALA A 79 -7.42 2.32 -0.41
C ALA A 79 -8.90 1.95 -0.47
N LEU A 80 -9.70 2.74 -1.18
CA LEU A 80 -11.13 2.47 -1.33
C LEU A 80 -11.38 1.22 -2.18
N LEU A 81 -10.62 1.05 -3.26
CA LEU A 81 -10.77 -0.12 -4.13
C LEU A 81 -10.43 -1.41 -3.39
N THR A 82 -9.30 -1.44 -2.67
CA THR A 82 -8.92 -2.66 -1.93
C THR A 82 -9.92 -2.98 -0.83
N GLU A 83 -10.46 -1.96 -0.17
CA GLU A 83 -11.50 -2.12 0.84
C GLU A 83 -12.77 -2.73 0.25
N PHE A 84 -13.20 -2.17 -0.89
CA PHE A 84 -14.37 -2.67 -1.60
C PHE A 84 -14.18 -4.13 -2.01
N LEU A 85 -13.02 -4.45 -2.60
CA LEU A 85 -12.74 -5.82 -3.04
C LEU A 85 -12.64 -6.79 -1.88
N GLN A 86 -12.07 -6.37 -0.74
CA GLN A 86 -12.02 -7.22 0.45
C GLN A 86 -13.43 -7.56 0.94
N ARG A 87 -14.33 -6.57 0.93
CA ARG A 87 -15.68 -6.75 1.43
C ARG A 87 -16.49 -7.69 0.55
N TYR A 88 -16.37 -7.58 -0.78
CA TYR A 88 -17.27 -8.27 -1.70
C TYR A 88 -16.62 -9.44 -2.45
N ALA A 89 -15.29 -9.46 -2.60
CA ALA A 89 -14.62 -10.46 -3.41
C ALA A 89 -13.82 -11.48 -2.60
N SER A 90 -13.11 -11.05 -1.57
CA SER A 90 -12.21 -11.93 -0.81
C SER A 90 -12.83 -12.50 0.46
N GLY A 91 -14.01 -12.05 0.85
CA GLY A 91 -14.68 -12.51 2.08
C GLY A 91 -14.00 -12.10 3.36
N ARG A 92 -13.13 -11.08 3.32
CA ARG A 92 -12.42 -10.56 4.49
C ARG A 92 -13.21 -9.40 5.09
N ASP A 93 -13.06 -9.24 6.40
CA ASP A 93 -13.64 -8.09 7.08
C ASP A 93 -12.92 -6.81 6.66
N ALA A 94 -13.70 -5.83 6.24
CA ALA A 94 -13.21 -4.55 5.77
C ALA A 94 -13.66 -3.45 6.73
N SER A 95 -12.85 -2.41 6.91
CA SER A 95 -13.19 -1.32 7.80
C SER A 95 -12.62 0.02 7.31
N TRP A 96 -13.30 1.10 7.70
CA TRP A 96 -12.80 2.45 7.41
C TRP A 96 -11.48 2.76 8.12
N VAL A 97 -11.19 2.04 9.21
CA VAL A 97 -9.90 2.15 9.90
C VAL A 97 -8.76 1.75 8.98
N ASP A 98 -8.96 0.71 8.16
CA ASP A 98 -7.94 0.27 7.21
C ASP A 98 -7.66 1.35 6.16
N VAL A 99 -8.69 2.03 5.68
CA VAL A 99 -8.49 3.17 4.76
C VAL A 99 -7.68 4.27 5.45
N GLY A 100 -7.96 4.56 6.71
CA GLY A 100 -7.21 5.54 7.49
C GLY A 100 -5.75 5.18 7.65
N ILE A 101 -5.46 3.91 7.92
CA ILE A 101 -4.09 3.40 8.03
C ILE A 101 -3.35 3.54 6.70
N ASP A 102 -4.00 3.18 5.61
CA ASP A 102 -3.43 3.29 4.27
C ASP A 102 -3.08 4.74 3.94
N MET A 103 -4.00 5.67 4.23
CA MET A 103 -3.77 7.09 3.96
C MET A 103 -2.71 7.69 4.88
N ALA A 104 -2.63 7.23 6.13
CA ALA A 104 -1.55 7.66 7.04
C ALA A 104 -0.19 7.21 6.50
N GLY A 105 -0.10 5.99 5.95
CA GLY A 105 1.10 5.51 5.30
C GLY A 105 1.48 6.37 4.10
N ALA A 106 0.51 6.70 3.24
CA ALA A 106 0.75 7.56 2.09
C ALA A 106 1.26 8.94 2.53
N ALA A 107 0.69 9.51 3.59
CA ALA A 107 1.15 10.79 4.13
C ALA A 107 2.60 10.72 4.59
N LEU A 108 2.98 9.65 5.28
CA LEU A 108 4.37 9.45 5.68
C LEU A 108 5.29 9.36 4.46
N GLY A 109 4.89 8.62 3.44
CA GLY A 109 5.68 8.51 2.22
C GLY A 109 5.89 9.86 1.54
N LEU A 110 4.86 10.70 1.50
CA LEU A 110 4.95 12.05 0.97
C LEU A 110 5.90 12.92 1.78
N LEU A 111 5.85 12.82 3.11
CA LEU A 111 6.77 13.56 3.98
C LEU A 111 8.21 13.15 3.75
N LEU A 112 8.47 11.85 3.64
CA LEU A 112 9.81 11.33 3.40
C LEU A 112 10.33 11.73 2.01
N ALA A 113 9.44 11.89 1.04
CA ALA A 113 9.81 12.28 -0.31
C ALA A 113 10.02 13.78 -0.47
N LYS A 114 9.68 14.58 0.52
CA LYS A 114 9.67 16.05 0.42
C LYS A 114 10.99 16.61 -0.10
N ASN A 115 12.11 16.09 0.37
CA ASN A 115 13.45 16.56 -0.02
C ASN A 115 14.01 15.78 -1.21
N ARG A 116 13.24 14.88 -1.80
CA ARG A 116 13.67 14.04 -2.91
C ARG A 116 12.82 14.23 -4.16
N ALA A 117 11.89 15.15 -4.08
CA ALA A 117 11.00 15.47 -5.21
C ALA A 117 11.70 16.40 -6.23
#